data_2b7071c90c3a0946c5593ab2ae846637
#
_entry.id   2b7071c90c3a0946c5593ab2ae846637
#
_cell.length_a   1.000
_cell.length_b   1.000
_cell.length_c   1.000
_cell.angle_alpha   90.00
_cell.angle_beta   90.00
_cell.angle_gamma   90.00
#
_symmetry.space_group_name_H-M   'P 1'
#
loop_
_entity.id
_entity.type
_entity.pdbx_description
1 polymer ?
#
loop_
_entity_poly.entity_id
_entity_poly.type
_entity_poly.pdbx_seq_one_letter_code
_entity_poly.pdbx_strand_id
1 'polypeptide(L)'
;DRRFIESKEILDNMGAENNLAEMPWEDFEYLVREVFAKEFSKDGAEVKVTQSSRDGGVDAIAFDPDPIRGGKFVIQAKRYNNVVPISAVRDLYGTMINEGATKGILVTTSYFGTDSQNFVKDKPLTLIDGQNLIYMMKKYGYDNVFIELKK
;
A
#
# COMPACT_ATOMS: atom_id res chain seq x y z
N ASP A 1 -0.75 18.71 -3.81
CA ASP A 1 -1.20 17.93 -4.95
C ASP A 1 -2.73 17.77 -4.91
N ARG A 2 -3.35 18.06 -6.04
CA ARG A 2 -4.80 17.98 -6.18
C ARG A 2 -5.36 16.60 -5.79
N ARG A 3 -4.65 15.53 -6.13
CA ARG A 3 -5.09 14.17 -5.82
C ARG A 3 -5.10 13.92 -4.31
N PHE A 4 -4.11 14.43 -3.62
CA PHE A 4 -4.05 14.33 -2.17
C PHE A 4 -5.23 15.07 -1.53
N ILE A 5 -5.54 16.27 -2.05
CA ILE A 5 -6.67 17.06 -1.57
C ILE A 5 -7.98 16.27 -1.77
N GLU A 6 -8.14 15.63 -2.93
CA GLU A 6 -9.35 14.84 -3.22
C GLU A 6 -9.51 13.67 -2.26
N SER A 7 -8.44 12.92 -1.99
CA SER A 7 -8.49 11.80 -1.04
C SER A 7 -8.86 12.28 0.36
N LYS A 8 -8.25 13.38 0.80
CA LYS A 8 -8.54 13.93 2.11
C LYS A 8 -9.97 14.46 2.19
N GLU A 9 -10.45 15.11 1.14
CA GLU A 9 -11.83 15.60 1.07
C GLU A 9 -12.83 14.45 1.14
N ILE A 10 -12.56 13.35 0.45
CA ILE A 10 -13.41 12.16 0.51
C ILE A 10 -13.52 11.70 1.97
N LEU A 11 -12.41 11.59 2.67
CA LEU A 11 -12.41 11.16 4.07
C LEU A 11 -13.13 12.16 4.98
N ASP A 12 -12.87 13.44 4.78
CA ASP A 12 -13.48 14.49 5.62
C ASP A 12 -15.00 14.57 5.41
N ASN A 13 -15.46 14.35 4.17
CA ASN A 13 -16.87 14.43 3.82
C ASN A 13 -17.68 13.20 4.24
N MET A 14 -17.03 12.09 4.55
CA MET A 14 -17.71 10.85 4.94
C MET A 14 -18.06 10.79 6.42
N GLY A 15 -17.73 11.84 7.19
CA GLY A 15 -18.06 11.90 8.59
C GLY A 15 -16.84 11.71 9.49
N ALA A 16 -17.09 11.45 10.78
CA ALA A 16 -16.04 11.42 11.80
C ALA A 16 -15.10 10.21 11.65
N GLU A 17 -15.59 9.10 11.10
CA GLU A 17 -14.80 7.88 10.98
C GLU A 17 -15.10 7.17 9.67
N ASN A 18 -14.05 6.63 9.06
CA ASN A 18 -14.14 5.93 7.77
C ASN A 18 -13.54 4.54 7.89
N ASN A 19 -14.35 3.53 7.56
CA ASN A 19 -13.88 2.15 7.54
C ASN A 19 -13.24 1.85 6.18
N LEU A 20 -11.94 1.68 6.18
CA LEU A 20 -11.19 1.41 4.95
C LEU A 20 -11.58 0.10 4.28
N ALA A 21 -12.08 -0.87 5.07
CA ALA A 21 -12.51 -2.16 4.53
C ALA A 21 -13.79 -2.05 3.69
N GLU A 22 -14.53 -0.96 3.83
CA GLU A 22 -15.77 -0.71 3.08
C GLU A 22 -15.62 0.32 1.98
N MET A 23 -14.46 0.95 1.89
CA MET A 23 -14.17 1.96 0.88
C MET A 23 -14.14 1.32 -0.52
N PRO A 24 -14.58 2.03 -1.58
CA PRO A 24 -14.36 1.53 -2.93
C PRO A 24 -12.88 1.24 -3.18
N TRP A 25 -12.60 0.16 -3.89
CA TRP A 25 -11.20 -0.28 -4.07
C TRP A 25 -10.33 0.77 -4.76
N GLU A 26 -10.91 1.53 -5.68
CA GLU A 26 -10.17 2.60 -6.37
C GLU A 26 -9.73 3.69 -5.39
N ASP A 27 -10.63 4.06 -4.49
CA ASP A 27 -10.33 5.05 -3.46
C ASP A 27 -9.27 4.54 -2.50
N PHE A 28 -9.33 3.26 -2.16
CA PHE A 28 -8.34 2.63 -1.32
C PHE A 28 -6.95 2.65 -1.96
N GLU A 29 -6.86 2.27 -3.22
CA GLU A 29 -5.59 2.30 -3.95
C GLU A 29 -5.02 3.71 -4.01
N TYR A 30 -5.89 4.68 -4.27
CA TYR A 30 -5.52 6.07 -4.33
C TYR A 30 -4.93 6.56 -3.00
N LEU A 31 -5.63 6.23 -1.93
CA LEU A 31 -5.22 6.59 -0.58
C LEU A 31 -3.85 6.00 -0.23
N VAL A 32 -3.64 4.74 -0.57
CA VAL A 32 -2.35 4.07 -0.35
C VAL A 32 -1.24 4.78 -1.10
N ARG A 33 -1.47 5.16 -2.36
CA ARG A 33 -0.47 5.92 -3.13
C ARG A 33 -0.09 7.22 -2.43
N GLU A 34 -1.07 7.94 -1.91
CA GLU A 34 -0.83 9.21 -1.23
C GLU A 34 -0.03 9.02 0.07
N VAL A 35 -0.39 8.00 0.84
CA VAL A 35 0.32 7.69 2.08
C VAL A 35 1.78 7.33 1.79
N PHE A 36 2.01 6.49 0.79
CA PHE A 36 3.37 6.09 0.44
C PHE A 36 4.16 7.20 -0.22
N ALA A 37 3.51 8.11 -0.95
CA ALA A 37 4.17 9.30 -1.46
C ALA A 37 4.77 10.12 -0.31
N LYS A 38 4.02 10.26 0.78
CA LYS A 38 4.51 10.96 1.97
C LYS A 38 5.64 10.19 2.66
N GLU A 39 5.49 8.88 2.77
CA GLU A 39 6.49 8.05 3.43
C GLU A 39 7.83 8.10 2.69
N PHE A 40 7.81 8.00 1.39
CA PHE A 40 9.04 8.03 0.60
C PHE A 40 9.62 9.43 0.46
N SER A 41 8.80 10.48 0.42
CA SER A 41 9.26 11.87 0.36
C SER A 41 10.05 12.28 1.59
N LYS A 42 9.74 11.68 2.73
CA LYS A 42 10.40 11.93 4.00
C LYS A 42 11.91 11.72 3.91
N ASP A 43 12.35 10.73 3.12
CA ASP A 43 13.76 10.38 2.97
C ASP A 43 14.36 10.94 1.65
N GLY A 44 13.65 11.84 0.99
CA GLY A 44 14.13 12.44 -0.25
C GLY A 44 13.90 11.59 -1.50
N ALA A 45 13.19 10.48 -1.38
CA ALA A 45 12.90 9.61 -2.52
C ALA A 45 11.86 10.25 -3.44
N GLU A 46 11.97 9.99 -4.74
CA GLU A 46 10.95 10.39 -5.70
C GLU A 46 9.93 9.27 -5.83
N VAL A 47 8.67 9.58 -5.53
CA VAL A 47 7.58 8.63 -5.72
C VAL A 47 6.83 9.00 -6.98
N LYS A 48 6.82 8.08 -7.92
CA LYS A 48 6.00 8.23 -9.12
C LYS A 48 4.71 7.48 -8.92
N VAL A 49 3.60 8.21 -8.99
CA VAL A 49 2.28 7.61 -8.92
C VAL A 49 1.97 7.07 -10.31
N THR A 50 1.90 5.75 -10.43
CA THR A 50 1.45 5.13 -11.66
C THR A 50 -0.06 4.96 -11.59
N GLN A 51 -0.72 5.10 -12.73
CA GLN A 51 -2.11 4.69 -12.81
C GLN A 51 -2.16 3.17 -12.66
N SER A 52 -3.18 2.68 -11.95
CA SER A 52 -3.33 1.25 -11.78
C SER A 52 -3.36 0.60 -13.16
N SER A 53 -2.33 -0.18 -13.41
CA SER A 53 -2.24 -0.96 -14.64
C SER A 53 -3.16 -2.15 -14.49
N ARG A 54 -4.03 -2.36 -15.46
CA ARG A 54 -4.87 -3.56 -15.47
C ARG A 54 -4.05 -4.84 -15.54
N ASP A 55 -2.81 -4.70 -16.01
CA ASP A 55 -1.90 -5.81 -16.23
C ASP A 55 -0.78 -5.78 -15.19
N GLY A 56 -0.99 -6.34 -14.02
CA GLY A 56 0.07 -6.45 -13.03
C GLY A 56 -0.20 -5.78 -11.70
N GLY A 57 -1.23 -4.94 -11.62
CA GLY A 57 -1.71 -4.43 -10.35
C GLY A 57 -0.74 -3.57 -9.55
N VAL A 58 0.21 -2.92 -10.20
CA VAL A 58 1.12 -2.00 -9.50
C VAL A 58 0.42 -0.67 -9.29
N ASP A 59 0.26 -0.27 -8.04
CA ASP A 59 -0.42 0.98 -7.70
C ASP A 59 0.53 2.15 -7.65
N ALA A 60 1.77 1.91 -7.25
CA ALA A 60 2.77 2.97 -7.21
C ALA A 60 4.16 2.38 -7.43
N ILE A 61 5.05 3.22 -7.96
CA ILE A 61 6.45 2.90 -8.07
C ILE A 61 7.21 4.01 -7.35
N ALA A 62 8.10 3.62 -6.44
CA ALA A 62 8.95 4.56 -5.73
C ALA A 62 10.41 4.33 -6.12
N PHE A 63 11.15 5.41 -6.22
CA PHE A 63 12.59 5.35 -6.46
C PHE A 63 13.31 5.99 -5.29
N ASP A 64 14.23 5.24 -4.71
CA ASP A 64 15.13 5.77 -3.69
C ASP A 64 16.52 5.84 -4.33
N PRO A 65 17.12 7.04 -4.42
CA PRO A 65 18.41 7.21 -5.07
C PRO A 65 19.61 6.73 -4.25
N ASP A 66 19.40 6.31 -3.01
CA ASP A 66 20.49 5.79 -2.17
C ASP A 66 21.14 4.59 -2.86
N PRO A 67 22.46 4.63 -3.12
CA PRO A 67 23.12 3.55 -3.87
C PRO A 67 23.23 2.23 -3.10
N ILE A 68 23.02 2.23 -1.79
CA ILE A 68 23.11 1.03 -0.98
C ILE A 68 21.74 0.49 -0.59
N ARG A 69 20.87 1.36 -0.07
CA ARG A 69 19.55 0.97 0.44
C ARG A 69 18.41 1.28 -0.50
N GLY A 70 18.71 1.98 -1.58
CA GLY A 70 17.69 2.44 -2.51
C GLY A 70 17.33 1.43 -3.57
N GLY A 71 16.84 1.96 -4.68
CA GLY A 71 16.43 1.19 -5.83
C GLY A 71 14.97 1.43 -6.16
N LYS A 72 14.43 0.55 -6.99
CA LYS A 72 13.05 0.63 -7.45
C LYS A 72 12.16 -0.23 -6.53
N PHE A 73 11.08 0.36 -6.05
CA PHE A 73 10.10 -0.31 -5.19
C PHE A 73 8.77 -0.38 -5.94
N VAL A 74 8.14 -1.54 -5.95
CA VAL A 74 6.77 -1.67 -6.45
C VAL A 74 5.82 -1.82 -5.27
N ILE A 75 4.72 -1.08 -5.30
CA ILE A 75 3.73 -1.05 -4.22
C ILE A 75 2.40 -1.49 -4.79
N GLN A 76 1.77 -2.45 -4.13
CA GLN A 76 0.48 -2.98 -4.53
C GLN A 76 -0.47 -2.93 -3.34
N ALA A 77 -1.68 -2.42 -3.58
CA ALA A 77 -2.71 -2.32 -2.55
C ALA A 77 -3.83 -3.31 -2.84
N LYS A 78 -4.23 -4.06 -1.83
CA LYS A 78 -5.27 -5.07 -1.96
C LYS A 78 -6.24 -4.97 -0.80
N ARG A 79 -7.51 -4.67 -1.09
CA ARG A 79 -8.55 -4.59 -0.08
C ARG A 79 -9.19 -5.98 0.10
N TYR A 80 -8.98 -6.58 1.25
CA TYR A 80 -9.55 -7.88 1.61
C TYR A 80 -10.30 -7.77 2.93
N ASN A 81 -11.29 -8.63 3.13
CA ASN A 81 -11.99 -8.78 4.40
C ASN A 81 -11.54 -10.01 5.17
N ASN A 82 -10.84 -10.92 4.51
CA ASN A 82 -10.30 -12.14 5.10
C ASN A 82 -8.79 -12.16 4.97
N VAL A 83 -8.15 -13.19 5.48
CA VAL A 83 -6.71 -13.35 5.33
C VAL A 83 -6.30 -13.24 3.87
N VAL A 84 -5.24 -12.50 3.61
CA VAL A 84 -4.72 -12.35 2.24
C VAL A 84 -4.13 -13.71 1.81
N PRO A 85 -4.59 -14.25 0.69
CA PRO A 85 -4.05 -15.54 0.24
C PRO A 85 -2.59 -15.41 -0.17
N ILE A 86 -1.82 -16.47 0.07
CA ILE A 86 -0.39 -16.48 -0.28
C ILE A 86 -0.17 -16.25 -1.78
N SER A 87 -1.16 -16.61 -2.61
CA SER A 87 -1.07 -16.36 -4.05
C SER A 87 -0.89 -14.87 -4.37
N ALA A 88 -1.51 -13.98 -3.59
CA ALA A 88 -1.35 -12.54 -3.78
C ALA A 88 0.09 -12.10 -3.49
N VAL A 89 0.70 -12.69 -2.49
CA VAL A 89 2.10 -12.39 -2.13
C VAL A 89 3.06 -12.91 -3.20
N ARG A 90 2.81 -14.12 -3.70
CA ARG A 90 3.60 -14.70 -4.80
C ARG A 90 3.48 -13.87 -6.08
N ASP A 91 2.26 -13.40 -6.37
CA ASP A 91 2.03 -12.57 -7.55
C ASP A 91 2.80 -11.25 -7.46
N LEU A 92 2.83 -10.65 -6.26
CA LEU A 92 3.64 -9.45 -6.06
C LEU A 92 5.12 -9.73 -6.31
N TYR A 93 5.62 -10.86 -5.83
CA TYR A 93 7.02 -11.24 -6.04
C TYR A 93 7.33 -11.37 -7.53
N GLY A 94 6.45 -12.03 -8.27
CA GLY A 94 6.60 -12.15 -9.73
C GLY A 94 6.56 -10.78 -10.42
N THR A 95 5.65 -9.93 -10.02
CA THR A 95 5.55 -8.57 -10.57
C THR A 95 6.81 -7.76 -10.27
N MET A 96 7.34 -7.88 -9.05
CA MET A 96 8.56 -7.21 -8.65
C MET A 96 9.73 -7.60 -9.56
N ILE A 97 9.89 -8.88 -9.81
CA ILE A 97 10.96 -9.39 -10.66
C ILE A 97 10.76 -8.92 -12.11
N ASN A 98 9.54 -9.00 -12.61
CA ASN A 98 9.21 -8.59 -13.98
C ASN A 98 9.45 -7.10 -14.19
N GLU A 99 9.25 -6.29 -13.18
CA GLU A 99 9.47 -4.85 -13.24
C GLU A 99 10.93 -4.46 -12.99
N GLY A 100 11.79 -5.41 -12.70
CA GLY A 100 13.18 -5.11 -12.36
C GLY A 100 13.32 -4.36 -11.06
N ALA A 101 12.35 -4.51 -10.15
CA ALA A 101 12.37 -3.81 -8.87
C ALA A 101 13.25 -4.52 -7.86
N THR A 102 13.79 -3.76 -6.91
CA THR A 102 14.62 -4.31 -5.85
C THR A 102 13.79 -4.70 -4.63
N LYS A 103 12.60 -4.13 -4.47
CA LYS A 103 11.70 -4.43 -3.35
C LYS A 103 10.25 -4.38 -3.78
N GLY A 104 9.42 -5.16 -3.09
CA GLY A 104 7.97 -5.13 -3.27
C GLY A 104 7.27 -4.92 -1.94
N ILE A 105 6.19 -4.16 -1.95
CA ILE A 105 5.38 -3.87 -0.76
C ILE A 105 3.94 -4.22 -1.08
N LEU A 106 3.34 -5.07 -0.26
CA LEU A 106 1.93 -5.42 -0.35
C LEU A 106 1.20 -4.80 0.83
N VAL A 107 0.21 -3.97 0.55
CA VAL A 107 -0.59 -3.27 1.56
C VAL A 107 -2.01 -3.80 1.51
N THR A 108 -2.57 -4.11 2.66
CA THR A 108 -3.96 -4.61 2.73
C THR A 108 -4.73 -3.97 3.88
N THR A 109 -6.05 -4.05 3.80
CA THR A 109 -6.93 -3.73 4.93
C THR A 109 -7.03 -4.90 5.90
N SER A 110 -6.64 -6.09 5.48
CA SER A 110 -6.80 -7.32 6.24
C SER A 110 -5.50 -7.71 6.96
N TYR A 111 -5.16 -8.97 6.95
CA TYR A 111 -4.00 -9.51 7.65
C TYR A 111 -3.39 -10.66 6.84
N PHE A 112 -2.16 -11.02 7.20
CA PHE A 112 -1.41 -12.06 6.53
C PHE A 112 -1.25 -13.26 7.44
N GLY A 113 -1.38 -14.44 6.87
CA GLY A 113 -1.18 -15.68 7.59
C GLY A 113 0.29 -16.05 7.75
N THR A 114 0.54 -17.11 8.50
CA THR A 114 1.88 -17.61 8.76
C THR A 114 2.60 -18.01 7.48
N ASP A 115 1.85 -18.59 6.53
CA ASP A 115 2.41 -19.01 5.24
C ASP A 115 2.99 -17.81 4.46
N SER A 116 2.29 -16.69 4.42
CA SER A 116 2.76 -15.48 3.75
C SER A 116 3.97 -14.88 4.49
N GLN A 117 3.91 -14.86 5.82
CA GLN A 117 5.02 -14.33 6.60
C GLN A 117 6.28 -15.16 6.44
N ASN A 118 6.14 -16.48 6.38
CA ASN A 118 7.28 -17.37 6.12
C ASN A 118 7.83 -17.21 4.71
N PHE A 119 6.95 -17.02 3.74
CA PHE A 119 7.36 -16.83 2.34
C PHE A 119 8.25 -15.60 2.16
N VAL A 120 7.96 -14.51 2.86
CA VAL A 120 8.68 -13.25 2.67
C VAL A 120 9.98 -13.15 3.46
N LYS A 121 10.24 -14.06 4.40
CA LYS A 121 11.41 -13.99 5.29
C LYS A 121 12.75 -13.87 4.56
N ASP A 122 12.89 -14.53 3.44
CA ASP A 122 14.13 -14.56 2.67
C ASP A 122 14.03 -13.78 1.37
N LYS A 123 13.04 -12.90 1.25
CA LYS A 123 12.77 -12.15 0.03
C LYS A 123 12.66 -10.65 0.33
N PRO A 124 12.94 -9.81 -0.66
CA PRO A 124 12.83 -8.36 -0.48
C PRO A 124 11.37 -7.90 -0.60
N LEU A 125 10.52 -8.48 0.22
CA LEU A 125 9.09 -8.19 0.27
C LEU A 125 8.71 -7.71 1.66
N THR A 126 7.87 -6.68 1.71
CA THR A 126 7.33 -6.14 2.96
C THR A 126 5.82 -6.24 2.94
N LEU A 127 5.25 -6.78 4.00
CA LEU A 127 3.81 -6.91 4.15
C LEU A 127 3.33 -5.86 5.14
N ILE A 128 2.39 -5.03 4.71
CA ILE A 128 1.77 -3.99 5.53
C ILE A 128 0.30 -4.39 5.73
N ASP A 129 -0.03 -4.85 6.92
CA ASP A 129 -1.41 -5.22 7.23
C ASP A 129 -2.26 -3.99 7.58
N GLY A 130 -3.54 -4.22 7.89
CA GLY A 130 -4.47 -3.15 8.19
C GLY A 130 -4.04 -2.30 9.39
N GLN A 131 -3.51 -2.92 10.43
CA GLN A 131 -3.05 -2.20 11.61
C GLN A 131 -1.83 -1.33 11.32
N ASN A 132 -0.88 -1.87 10.57
CA ASN A 132 0.29 -1.10 10.13
C ASN A 132 -0.12 0.09 9.27
N LEU A 133 -1.10 -0.14 8.37
CA LEU A 133 -1.59 0.92 7.50
C LEU A 133 -2.25 2.06 8.31
N ILE A 134 -3.10 1.71 9.27
CA ILE A 134 -3.74 2.71 10.13
C ILE A 134 -2.68 3.51 10.89
N TYR A 135 -1.68 2.84 11.42
CA TYR A 135 -0.58 3.51 12.12
C TYR A 135 0.12 4.53 11.20
N MET A 136 0.44 4.12 9.99
CA MET A 136 1.07 5.00 9.01
C MET A 136 0.18 6.20 8.66
N MET A 137 -1.12 5.93 8.45
CA MET A 137 -2.06 6.99 8.10
C MET A 137 -2.19 8.02 9.21
N LYS A 138 -2.31 7.59 10.45
CA LYS A 138 -2.41 8.50 11.59
C LYS A 138 -1.14 9.35 11.75
N LYS A 139 0.01 8.77 11.47
CA LYS A 139 1.28 9.48 11.47
C LYS A 139 1.27 10.67 10.51
N TYR A 140 0.54 10.56 9.39
CA TYR A 140 0.46 11.61 8.38
C TYR A 140 -0.82 12.44 8.46
N GLY A 141 -1.54 12.37 9.57
CA GLY A 141 -2.68 13.23 9.83
C GLY A 141 -4.04 12.73 9.37
N TYR A 142 -4.12 11.47 8.94
CA TYR A 142 -5.41 10.85 8.62
C TYR A 142 -6.02 10.29 9.90
N ASP A 143 -6.73 11.13 10.64
CA ASP A 143 -7.20 10.77 11.98
C ASP A 143 -8.55 10.04 11.99
N ASN A 144 -9.33 10.18 10.93
CA ASN A 144 -10.69 9.65 10.85
C ASN A 144 -10.77 8.34 10.10
N VAL A 145 -9.82 7.44 10.34
CA VAL A 145 -9.76 6.15 9.65
C VAL A 145 -9.71 5.00 10.64
N PHE A 146 -10.36 3.91 10.28
CA PHE A 146 -10.29 2.66 11.03
C PHE A 146 -10.55 1.50 10.08
N ILE A 147 -10.37 0.29 10.56
CA ILE A 147 -10.66 -0.92 9.79
C ILE A 147 -11.48 -1.85 10.65
N GLU A 148 -12.64 -2.21 10.14
CA GLU A 148 -13.48 -3.25 10.72
C GLU A 148 -13.86 -4.20 9.59
N LEU A 149 -13.33 -5.42 9.66
CA LEU A 149 -13.53 -6.41 8.61
C LEU A 149 -14.92 -7.05 8.74
N LYS A 150 -15.54 -7.32 7.60
CA LYS A 150 -16.80 -8.05 7.57
C LYS A 150 -16.55 -9.50 7.98
N LYS A 151 -17.42 -10.00 8.82
CA LYS A 151 -17.40 -11.40 9.21
C LYS A 151 -18.13 -12.28 8.20
#